data_d7d0ed6783aa231f2d590cdac88447a9
#
_entry.id   d7d0ed6783aa231f2d590cdac88447a9
#
_cell.length_a   1.000
_cell.length_b   1.000
_cell.length_c   1.000
_cell.angle_alpha   90.00
_cell.angle_beta   90.00
_cell.angle_gamma   90.00
#
_symmetry.space_group_name_H-M   'P 1'
#
loop_
_entity.id
_entity.type
_entity.pdbx_description
1 polymer ?
#
loop_
_entity_poly.entity_id
_entity_poly.type
_entity_poly.pdbx_seq_one_letter_code
_entity_poly.pdbx_strand_id
1 'polypeptide(L)'
;MKTDLTHVLDALVDRKAVDPVVLDLRGLSGATDYFVIVSGTSAAHVRGMADHLVTALAPRGLKPHHVEGLAQGRWVLLDYVDFVVHVFHPELREFYQLERLWGDAPVVAAGDDGGSQ
;
A
#
# COMPACT_ATOMS: atom_id res chain seq x y z
N MET A 1 7.22 -12.44 -8.64
CA MET A 1 6.58 -11.20 -8.24
C MET A 1 6.52 -10.25 -9.42
N LYS A 2 5.51 -9.47 -9.49
CA LYS A 2 5.35 -8.54 -10.58
C LYS A 2 6.23 -7.34 -10.42
N THR A 3 6.77 -6.87 -11.52
CA THR A 3 7.61 -5.67 -11.52
C THR A 3 6.83 -4.45 -11.07
N ASP A 4 5.51 -4.48 -11.20
CA ASP A 4 4.67 -3.35 -10.80
C ASP A 4 4.84 -3.00 -9.33
N LEU A 5 5.08 -3.99 -8.48
CA LEU A 5 5.24 -3.72 -7.05
C LEU A 5 6.49 -2.90 -6.76
N THR A 6 7.55 -3.09 -7.52
CA THR A 6 8.74 -2.26 -7.38
C THR A 6 8.40 -0.79 -7.64
N HIS A 7 7.66 -0.53 -8.70
CA HIS A 7 7.28 0.84 -9.03
C HIS A 7 6.31 1.41 -7.99
N VAL A 8 5.42 0.58 -7.47
CA VAL A 8 4.50 1.00 -6.40
C VAL A 8 5.30 1.43 -5.18
N LEU A 9 6.24 0.58 -4.74
CA LEU A 9 7.03 0.89 -3.56
C LEU A 9 7.90 2.11 -3.77
N ASP A 10 8.50 2.24 -4.94
CA ASP A 10 9.34 3.41 -5.24
C ASP A 10 8.52 4.69 -5.16
N ALA A 11 7.31 4.70 -5.70
CA ALA A 11 6.47 5.88 -5.67
C ALA A 11 6.05 6.24 -4.25
N LEU A 12 5.76 5.23 -3.43
CA LEU A 12 5.36 5.46 -2.04
C LEU A 12 6.53 5.97 -1.22
N VAL A 13 7.71 5.36 -1.37
CA VAL A 13 8.90 5.79 -0.66
C VAL A 13 9.30 7.20 -1.08
N ASP A 14 9.10 7.54 -2.34
CA ASP A 14 9.37 8.87 -2.87
C ASP A 14 8.58 9.93 -2.11
N ARG A 15 7.45 9.56 -1.54
CA ARG A 15 6.62 10.45 -0.74
C ARG A 15 6.74 10.13 0.76
N LYS A 16 7.83 9.49 1.15
CA LYS A 16 8.16 9.23 2.54
C LYS A 16 7.14 8.37 3.26
N ALA A 17 6.69 7.31 2.58
CA ALA A 17 5.79 6.34 3.20
C ALA A 17 6.43 5.75 4.45
N VAL A 18 5.61 5.56 5.46
CA VAL A 18 6.05 5.03 6.75
C VAL A 18 5.71 3.56 6.82
N ASP A 19 6.68 2.75 7.22
CA ASP A 19 6.53 1.31 7.49
C ASP A 19 5.88 0.54 6.33
N PRO A 20 6.46 0.58 5.13
CA PRO A 20 5.90 -0.18 4.02
C PRO A 20 6.00 -1.69 4.26
N VAL A 21 4.90 -2.38 4.00
CA VAL A 21 4.84 -3.84 4.12
C VAL A 21 4.11 -4.36 2.88
N VAL A 22 4.63 -5.42 2.29
CA VAL A 22 3.96 -6.12 1.19
C VAL A 22 3.64 -7.53 1.66
N LEU A 23 2.37 -7.87 1.63
CA LEU A 23 1.91 -9.21 2.00
C LEU A 23 1.57 -9.99 0.74
N ASP A 24 2.04 -11.22 0.67
CA ASP A 24 1.75 -12.13 -0.42
C ASP A 24 0.49 -12.91 -0.07
N LEU A 25 -0.59 -12.63 -0.77
CA LEU A 25 -1.88 -13.25 -0.52
C LEU A 25 -2.20 -14.36 -1.52
N ARG A 26 -1.27 -14.68 -2.40
CA ARG A 26 -1.50 -15.76 -3.37
C ARG A 26 -1.69 -17.06 -2.60
N GLY A 27 -2.78 -17.74 -2.90
CA GLY A 27 -3.11 -18.95 -2.18
C GLY A 27 -3.91 -18.74 -0.90
N LEU A 28 -4.06 -17.50 -0.45
CA LEU A 28 -4.85 -17.18 0.76
C LEU A 28 -6.10 -16.41 0.42
N SER A 29 -6.11 -15.72 -0.70
CA SER A 29 -7.25 -14.90 -1.11
C SER A 29 -7.44 -15.04 -2.61
N GLY A 30 -8.68 -15.19 -3.04
CA GLY A 30 -9.00 -15.17 -4.46
C GLY A 30 -9.20 -13.78 -5.01
N ALA A 31 -9.18 -12.75 -4.16
CA ALA A 31 -9.54 -11.40 -4.56
C ALA A 31 -8.37 -10.62 -5.12
N THR A 32 -7.17 -10.83 -4.56
CA THR A 32 -5.99 -10.10 -5.01
C THR A 32 -4.75 -10.91 -4.66
N ASP A 33 -3.64 -10.60 -5.32
CA ASP A 33 -2.39 -11.32 -5.08
C ASP A 33 -1.56 -10.70 -3.95
N TYR A 34 -1.64 -9.39 -3.77
CA TYR A 34 -0.78 -8.70 -2.81
C TYR A 34 -1.52 -7.57 -2.14
N PHE A 35 -1.21 -7.35 -0.86
CA PHE A 35 -1.50 -6.08 -0.18
C PHE A 35 -0.21 -5.32 -0.04
N VAL A 36 -0.28 -4.02 -0.33
CA VAL A 36 0.80 -3.08 -0.03
C VAL A 36 0.25 -2.15 1.05
N ILE A 37 0.90 -2.12 2.20
CA ILE A 37 0.41 -1.39 3.36
C ILE A 37 1.45 -0.38 3.77
N VAL A 38 1.06 0.89 3.82
CA VAL A 38 1.94 1.97 4.26
C VAL A 38 1.14 2.93 5.12
N SER A 39 1.86 3.78 5.83
CA SER A 39 1.24 4.86 6.61
C SER A 39 1.78 6.21 6.15
N GLY A 40 0.99 7.23 6.35
CA GLY A 40 1.45 8.61 6.27
C GLY A 40 1.47 9.20 7.67
N THR A 41 1.93 10.45 7.78
CA THR A 41 2.04 11.12 9.08
C THR A 41 0.84 12.01 9.37
N SER A 42 0.02 12.27 8.37
CA SER A 42 -1.15 13.13 8.50
C SER A 42 -2.13 12.78 7.39
N ALA A 43 -3.37 13.29 7.50
CA ALA A 43 -4.36 13.10 6.44
C ALA A 43 -3.88 13.69 5.11
N ALA A 44 -3.26 14.86 5.16
CA ALA A 44 -2.74 15.48 3.94
C ALA A 44 -1.63 14.64 3.32
N HIS A 45 -0.75 14.09 4.16
CA HIS A 45 0.33 13.23 3.68
C HIS A 45 -0.25 11.96 3.04
N VAL A 46 -1.25 11.36 3.68
CA VAL A 46 -1.91 10.16 3.15
C VAL A 46 -2.52 10.45 1.78
N ARG A 47 -3.27 11.54 1.66
CA ARG A 47 -3.87 11.90 0.38
C ARG A 47 -2.84 12.20 -0.69
N GLY A 48 -1.80 12.94 -0.32
CA GLY A 48 -0.73 13.28 -1.27
C GLY A 48 0.00 12.05 -1.76
N MET A 49 0.24 11.11 -0.88
CA MET A 49 0.90 9.86 -1.23
C MET A 49 0.04 9.05 -2.21
N ALA A 50 -1.27 8.96 -1.93
CA ALA A 50 -2.19 8.24 -2.80
C ALA A 50 -2.26 8.90 -4.19
N ASP A 51 -2.38 10.23 -4.23
CA ASP A 51 -2.42 10.95 -5.50
C ASP A 51 -1.14 10.76 -6.28
N HIS A 52 0.00 10.81 -5.60
CA HIS A 52 1.28 10.63 -6.27
C HIS A 52 1.38 9.22 -6.88
N LEU A 53 0.92 8.22 -6.15
CA LEU A 53 0.97 6.85 -6.64
C LEU A 53 0.12 6.69 -7.90
N VAL A 54 -1.09 7.22 -7.89
CA VAL A 54 -1.97 7.14 -9.06
C VAL A 54 -1.30 7.81 -10.27
N THR A 55 -0.71 8.98 -10.05
CA THR A 55 -0.03 9.72 -11.11
C THR A 55 1.19 8.95 -11.62
N ALA A 56 1.95 8.37 -10.72
CA ALA A 56 3.18 7.68 -11.09
C ALA A 56 2.91 6.40 -11.88
N LEU A 57 1.80 5.72 -11.59
CA LEU A 57 1.49 4.47 -12.26
C LEU A 57 0.73 4.66 -13.57
N ALA A 58 0.12 5.81 -13.78
CA ALA A 58 -0.66 6.06 -15.00
C ALA A 58 0.15 5.87 -16.29
N PRO A 59 1.38 6.38 -16.40
CA PRO A 59 2.15 6.18 -17.64
C PRO A 59 2.48 4.72 -17.92
N ARG A 60 2.37 3.87 -16.92
CA ARG A 60 2.62 2.44 -17.07
C ARG A 60 1.36 1.68 -17.45
N GLY A 61 0.26 2.39 -17.69
CA GLY A 61 -1.00 1.77 -18.04
C GLY A 61 -1.76 1.24 -16.85
N LEU A 62 -1.36 1.60 -15.63
CA LEU A 62 -2.02 1.12 -14.42
C LEU A 62 -2.91 2.21 -13.86
N LYS A 63 -4.20 1.93 -13.80
CA LYS A 63 -5.18 2.82 -13.21
C LYS A 63 -5.93 2.06 -12.13
N PRO A 64 -6.24 2.71 -11.01
CA PRO A 64 -6.98 2.02 -9.96
C PRO A 64 -8.37 1.65 -10.46
N HIS A 65 -8.76 0.42 -10.19
CA HIS A 65 -10.07 -0.10 -10.52
C HIS A 65 -11.10 0.51 -9.57
N HIS A 66 -10.67 0.79 -8.35
CA HIS A 66 -11.53 1.32 -7.30
C HIS A 66 -10.69 2.11 -6.32
N VAL A 67 -11.22 3.23 -5.84
CA VAL A 67 -10.54 4.08 -4.87
C VAL A 67 -11.54 4.43 -3.78
N GLU A 68 -11.14 4.29 -2.52
CA GLU A 68 -11.97 4.65 -1.38
C GLU A 68 -11.17 5.45 -0.38
N GLY A 69 -11.84 6.33 0.33
CA GLY A 69 -11.29 7.01 1.49
C GLY A 69 -10.41 8.21 1.18
N LEU A 70 -10.27 8.57 -0.09
CA LEU A 70 -9.35 9.64 -0.46
C LEU A 70 -9.71 10.97 0.18
N ALA A 71 -11.00 11.28 0.25
CA ALA A 71 -11.43 12.57 0.76
C ALA A 71 -11.04 12.78 2.22
N GLN A 72 -11.14 11.73 3.03
CA GLN A 72 -10.86 11.82 4.46
C GLN A 72 -9.36 11.71 4.78
N GLY A 73 -8.63 10.97 3.97
CA GLY A 73 -7.19 10.77 4.22
C GLY A 73 -6.89 9.98 5.47
N ARG A 74 -7.82 9.13 5.90
CA ARG A 74 -7.61 8.29 7.09
C ARG A 74 -7.21 6.87 6.72
N TRP A 75 -7.86 6.32 5.72
CA TRP A 75 -7.56 5.00 5.19
C TRP A 75 -7.93 5.06 3.71
N VAL A 76 -6.92 5.18 2.87
CA VAL A 76 -7.13 5.21 1.42
C VAL A 76 -6.85 3.82 0.88
N LEU A 77 -7.79 3.32 0.10
CA LEU A 77 -7.67 2.03 -0.55
C LEU A 77 -7.59 2.27 -2.05
N LEU A 78 -6.55 1.75 -2.67
CA LEU A 78 -6.36 1.84 -4.12
C LEU A 78 -6.30 0.41 -4.65
N ASP A 79 -7.37 0.00 -5.32
CA ASP A 79 -7.52 -1.37 -5.81
C ASP A 79 -7.07 -1.43 -7.27
N TYR A 80 -5.96 -2.11 -7.51
CA TYR A 80 -5.41 -2.32 -8.84
C TYR A 80 -5.67 -3.75 -9.34
N VAL A 81 -6.58 -4.48 -8.72
CA VAL A 81 -6.97 -5.84 -9.05
C VAL A 81 -5.93 -6.87 -8.60
N ASP A 82 -4.74 -6.85 -9.17
CA ASP A 82 -3.68 -7.80 -8.79
C ASP A 82 -3.05 -7.45 -7.46
N PHE A 83 -3.16 -6.20 -7.05
CA PHE A 83 -2.70 -5.75 -5.74
C PHE A 83 -3.59 -4.63 -5.25
N VAL A 84 -3.65 -4.49 -3.94
CA VAL A 84 -4.41 -3.43 -3.29
C VAL A 84 -3.46 -2.66 -2.40
N VAL A 85 -3.44 -1.35 -2.55
CA VAL A 85 -2.59 -0.47 -1.73
C VAL A 85 -3.46 0.13 -0.64
N HIS A 86 -3.00 0.00 0.60
CA HIS A 86 -3.66 0.57 1.78
C HIS A 86 -2.74 1.64 2.34
N VAL A 87 -3.22 2.88 2.37
CA VAL A 87 -2.47 4.00 2.95
C VAL A 87 -3.23 4.47 4.17
N PHE A 88 -2.61 4.35 5.33
CA PHE A 88 -3.26 4.63 6.60
C PHE A 88 -2.74 5.89 7.26
N HIS A 89 -3.64 6.63 7.88
CA HIS A 89 -3.28 7.54 8.94
C HIS A 89 -2.70 6.68 10.09
N PRO A 90 -1.67 7.14 10.78
CA PRO A 90 -1.00 6.31 11.79
C PRO A 90 -1.94 5.71 12.81
N GLU A 91 -2.92 6.48 13.25
CA GLU A 91 -3.86 6.01 14.27
C GLU A 91 -4.66 4.80 13.80
N LEU A 92 -5.04 4.82 12.53
CA LEU A 92 -5.83 3.72 11.99
C LEU A 92 -4.99 2.48 11.71
N ARG A 93 -3.74 2.69 11.26
CA ARG A 93 -2.86 1.55 11.01
C ARG A 93 -2.68 0.73 12.28
N GLU A 94 -2.44 1.42 13.38
CA GLU A 94 -2.26 0.76 14.66
C GLU A 94 -3.52 0.04 15.10
N PHE A 95 -4.67 0.67 14.87
CA PHE A 95 -5.95 0.12 15.29
C PHE A 95 -6.32 -1.13 14.51
N TYR A 96 -6.20 -1.06 13.18
CA TYR A 96 -6.64 -2.19 12.34
C TYR A 96 -5.60 -3.27 12.19
N GLN A 97 -4.34 -2.89 12.07
CA GLN A 97 -3.23 -3.85 11.97
C GLN A 97 -3.50 -4.95 10.95
N LEU A 98 -3.68 -4.53 9.69
CA LEU A 98 -4.00 -5.46 8.62
C LEU A 98 -3.03 -6.62 8.52
N GLU A 99 -1.74 -6.37 8.80
CA GLU A 99 -0.76 -7.42 8.74
C GLU A 99 -1.04 -8.54 9.75
N ARG A 100 -1.75 -8.23 10.82
CA ARG A 100 -2.14 -9.25 11.79
C ARG A 100 -3.38 -10.01 11.38
N LEU A 101 -4.25 -9.37 10.62
CA LEU A 101 -5.43 -10.03 10.09
C LEU A 101 -5.04 -11.12 9.09
N TRP A 102 -3.89 -10.93 8.44
CA TRP A 102 -3.38 -11.89 7.48
C TRP A 102 -2.08 -12.49 8.01
N GLY A 103 -2.11 -12.95 9.27
CA GLY A 103 -0.90 -13.43 9.96
C GLY A 103 -0.18 -14.55 9.24
N ASP A 104 -0.89 -15.34 8.43
CA ASP A 104 -0.27 -16.43 7.68
C ASP A 104 0.32 -15.99 6.35
N ALA A 105 0.08 -14.74 5.93
CA ALA A 105 0.57 -14.27 4.65
C ALA A 105 2.06 -13.94 4.75
N PRO A 106 2.87 -14.45 3.83
CA PRO A 106 4.30 -14.11 3.84
C PRO A 106 4.51 -12.63 3.57
N VAL A 107 5.46 -12.05 4.28
CA VAL A 107 5.88 -10.69 4.03
C VAL A 107 6.92 -10.73 2.92
N VAL A 108 6.59 -10.11 1.78
CA VAL A 108 7.47 -10.10 0.62
C VAL A 108 8.52 -9.00 0.77
N ALA A 109 8.09 -7.84 1.28
CA ALA A 109 8.98 -6.71 1.49
C ALA A 109 8.48 -5.93 2.69
N ALA A 110 9.40 -5.44 3.50
CA ALA A 110 9.04 -4.64 4.67
C ALA A 110 10.02 -3.49 4.80
N GLY A 111 9.50 -2.43 5.20
CA GLY A 111 10.09 -1.25 5.51
C GLY A 111 11.46 -0.98 5.09
N ASP A 112 11.97 -0.27 5.15
CA ASP A 112 13.11 0.04 4.74
C ASP A 112 14.20 -0.23 5.48
N ASP A 113 14.14 -0.57 5.72
CA ASP A 113 14.92 -0.84 6.17
C ASP A 113 15.39 -1.47 6.50
N GLY A 114 15.44 -1.47 6.26
CA GLY A 114 15.86 -1.96 6.59
C GLY A 114 16.17 -2.66 6.78
N GLY A 115 16.16 -2.86 6.60
CA GLY A 115 16.48 -3.56 6.79
C GLY A 115 16.82 -3.92 7.30
N SER A 116 16.95 -3.92 7.47
CA SER A 116 17.37 -4.32 7.94
C SER A 116 17.28 -4.86 8.52
N GLN A 117 17.19 -5.16 8.68
CA GLN A 117 17.20 -5.77 9.21
C GLN A 117 17.31 -6.37 9.35
#